data_55d1922536fe859fbad994e4ab31c6eb
#
_entry.id   55d1922536fe859fbad994e4ab31c6eb
#
_cell.length_a   1.000
_cell.length_b   1.000
_cell.length_c   1.000
_cell.angle_alpha   90.00
_cell.angle_beta   90.00
_cell.angle_gamma   90.00
#
_symmetry.space_group_name_H-M   'P 1'
#
loop_
_entity.id
_entity.type
_entity.pdbx_description
1 polymer ?
#
loop_
_entity_poly.entity_id
_entity_poly.type
_entity_poly.pdbx_seq_one_letter_code
_entity_poly.pdbx_strand_id
1 'polypeptide(L)' 'MTKKFKYCQIDYPHYPSEDDLNKMGKEGCELVCIESFEKRFFDDDLAYSYTEKIYKATFKREIVYETL' A
#
# COMPACT_ATOMS: atom_id res chain seq x y z
N MET A 1 2.46 -15.29 24.95
CA MET A 1 1.65 -14.20 24.36
C MET A 1 1.77 -14.19 22.85
N THR A 2 0.65 -14.26 22.16
CA THR A 2 0.65 -14.28 20.70
C THR A 2 0.56 -12.86 20.17
N LYS A 3 1.54 -12.46 19.35
CA LYS A 3 1.48 -11.16 18.66
C LYS A 3 0.49 -11.25 17.52
N LYS A 4 -0.36 -10.25 17.41
CA LYS A 4 -1.31 -10.14 16.32
C LYS A 4 -1.00 -8.91 15.49
N PHE A 5 -1.21 -9.02 14.20
CA PHE A 5 -0.94 -7.94 13.25
C PHE A 5 -2.17 -7.63 12.43
N LYS A 6 -2.32 -6.38 12.11
CA LYS A 6 -3.31 -5.92 11.14
C LYS A 6 -2.57 -5.53 9.88
N TYR A 7 -3.06 -5.99 8.73
CA TYR A 7 -2.45 -5.69 7.43
C TYR A 7 -3.30 -4.71 6.67
N CYS A 8 -2.65 -3.82 5.93
CA CYS A 8 -3.31 -2.92 5.01
C CYS A 8 -2.51 -2.79 3.73
N GLN A 9 -3.21 -2.48 2.64
CA GLN A 9 -2.59 -2.30 1.34
C GLN A 9 -2.90 -0.91 0.82
N ILE A 10 -1.90 -0.27 0.25
CA ILE A 10 -2.01 1.08 -0.32
C ILE A 10 -1.47 1.03 -1.73
N ASP A 11 -2.25 1.56 -2.67
CA ASP A 11 -1.84 1.69 -4.06
C ASP A 11 -1.20 3.05 -4.28
N TYR A 12 -0.02 3.05 -4.88
CA TYR A 12 0.70 4.27 -5.23
C TYR A 12 0.85 4.36 -6.74
N PRO A 13 0.67 5.55 -7.35
CA PRO A 13 0.85 5.74 -8.79
C PRO A 13 2.32 5.72 -9.21
N HIS A 14 3.23 5.76 -8.24
CA HIS A 14 4.67 5.70 -8.43
C HIS A 14 5.26 4.84 -7.33
N TYR A 15 6.51 4.43 -7.50
CA TYR A 15 7.20 3.68 -6.46
C TYR A 15 7.23 4.53 -5.18
N PRO A 16 6.77 4.00 -4.04
CA PRO A 16 6.72 4.78 -2.80
C PRO A 16 8.08 5.36 -2.45
N SER A 17 8.10 6.66 -2.16
CA SER A 17 9.31 7.35 -1.75
C SER A 17 9.62 7.05 -0.29
N GLU A 18 10.83 7.41 0.12
CA GLU A 18 11.21 7.32 1.54
C GLU A 18 10.24 8.08 2.43
N ASP A 19 9.79 9.26 1.97
CA ASP A 19 8.82 10.06 2.72
C ASP A 19 7.48 9.33 2.86
N ASP A 20 7.02 8.69 1.79
CA ASP A 20 5.77 7.92 1.83
C ASP A 20 5.87 6.79 2.85
N LEU A 21 6.99 6.06 2.83
CA LEU A 21 7.21 4.95 3.75
C LEU A 21 7.35 5.43 5.20
N ASN A 22 8.02 6.57 5.39
CA ASN A 22 8.21 7.14 6.73
C ASN A 22 6.90 7.63 7.34
N LYS A 23 5.97 8.14 6.52
CA LYS A 23 4.63 8.50 6.99
C LYS A 23 3.91 7.30 7.59
N MET A 24 4.01 6.17 6.92
CA MET A 24 3.40 4.92 7.42
C MET A 24 4.10 4.42 8.67
N GLY A 25 5.42 4.56 8.73
CA GLY A 25 6.22 4.18 9.89
C GLY A 25 5.84 4.98 11.14
N LYS A 26 5.55 6.27 10.98
CA LYS A 26 5.12 7.12 12.10
C LYS A 26 3.79 6.66 12.69
N GLU A 27 2.97 6.01 11.89
CA GLU A 27 1.69 5.45 12.35
C GLU A 27 1.85 4.03 12.91
N GLY A 28 3.07 3.54 13.00
CA GLY A 28 3.36 2.21 13.50
C GLY A 28 3.21 1.11 12.46
N CYS A 29 3.13 1.47 11.19
CA CYS A 29 3.01 0.51 10.10
C CYS A 29 4.38 0.15 9.55
N GLU A 30 4.64 -1.14 9.42
CA GLU A 30 5.88 -1.67 8.88
C GLU A 30 5.66 -2.22 7.48
N LEU A 31 6.54 -1.87 6.55
CA LEU A 31 6.45 -2.36 5.18
C LEU A 31 6.76 -3.85 5.12
N VAL A 32 5.86 -4.61 4.51
CA VAL A 32 6.05 -6.05 4.27
C VAL A 32 6.61 -6.28 2.87
N CYS A 33 5.95 -5.73 1.87
CA CYS A 33 6.38 -5.90 0.48
C CYS A 33 5.75 -4.82 -0.41
N ILE A 34 6.35 -4.64 -1.58
CA ILE A 34 5.81 -3.78 -2.63
C ILE A 34 5.74 -4.62 -3.90
N GLU A 35 4.54 -4.67 -4.50
CA GLU A 35 4.32 -5.35 -5.77
C GLU A 35 3.94 -4.33 -6.82
N SER A 36 4.35 -4.55 -8.05
CA SER A 36 3.95 -3.71 -9.16
C SER A 36 3.04 -4.48 -10.09
N PHE A 37 2.05 -3.81 -10.63
CA PHE A 37 1.16 -4.38 -11.63
C PHE A 37 0.68 -3.29 -12.58
N GLU A 38 0.24 -3.71 -13.77
CA GLU A 38 -0.30 -2.79 -14.75
C GLU A 38 -1.82 -2.86 -14.71
N LYS A 39 -2.45 -1.70 -14.68
CA LYS A 39 -3.89 -1.58 -14.71
C LYS A 39 -4.30 -0.93 -16.01
N ARG A 40 -5.26 -1.54 -16.73
CA ARG A 40 -5.77 -1.03 -17.99
C ARG A 40 -6.96 -0.12 -17.72
N PHE A 41 -6.92 1.04 -18.34
CA PHE A 41 -8.01 2.00 -18.31
C PHE A 41 -8.50 2.26 -19.72
N PHE A 42 -9.77 2.55 -19.85
CA PHE A 42 -10.38 2.90 -21.12
C PHE A 42 -10.97 4.30 -20.99
N ASP A 43 -10.61 5.17 -21.95
CA ASP A 43 -11.15 6.53 -21.99
C ASP A 43 -12.25 6.56 -23.06
N ASP A 44 -13.52 6.69 -22.64
CA ASP A 44 -14.67 6.68 -23.52
C ASP A 44 -14.66 7.89 -24.47
N ASP A 45 -14.20 9.05 -24.00
CA ASP A 45 -14.19 10.28 -24.78
C ASP A 45 -13.19 10.21 -25.94
N LEU A 46 -12.06 9.60 -25.70
CA LEU A 46 -10.99 9.49 -26.68
C LEU A 46 -10.99 8.14 -27.40
N ALA A 47 -11.85 7.21 -26.98
CA ALA A 47 -12.01 5.88 -27.55
C ALA A 47 -10.68 5.11 -27.66
N TYR A 48 -9.82 5.23 -26.67
CA TYR A 48 -8.60 4.45 -26.60
C TYR A 48 -8.37 3.90 -25.19
N SER A 49 -7.59 2.82 -25.12
CA SER A 49 -7.19 2.23 -23.84
C SER A 49 -5.73 2.55 -23.56
N TYR A 50 -5.41 2.69 -22.28
CA TYR A 50 -4.04 2.91 -21.83
C TYR A 50 -3.79 2.11 -20.54
N THR A 51 -2.52 1.87 -20.26
CA THR A 51 -2.13 1.15 -19.05
C THR A 51 -1.33 2.06 -18.15
N GLU A 52 -1.54 1.92 -16.84
CA GLU A 52 -0.74 2.61 -15.84
C GLU A 52 -0.12 1.58 -14.92
N LYS A 53 1.12 1.82 -14.55
CA LYS A 53 1.80 0.98 -13.58
C LYS A 53 1.46 1.47 -12.18
N ILE A 54 1.00 0.55 -11.35
CA ILE A 54 0.61 0.83 -9.98
C ILE A 54 1.48 -0.01 -9.05
N TYR A 55 1.88 0.57 -7.94
CA TYR A 55 2.67 -0.12 -6.92
C TYR A 55 1.80 -0.33 -5.69
N LYS A 56 1.59 -1.59 -5.35
CA LYS A 56 0.81 -1.96 -4.17
C LYS A 56 1.76 -2.27 -3.02
N ALA A 57 1.72 -1.44 -2.00
CA ALA A 57 2.53 -1.64 -0.80
C ALA A 57 1.66 -2.29 0.27
N THR A 58 2.17 -3.36 0.86
CA THR A 58 1.51 -4.06 1.97
C THR A 58 2.24 -3.71 3.25
N PHE A 59 1.49 -3.23 4.22
CA PHE A 59 2.02 -2.88 5.54
C PHE A 59 1.38 -3.75 6.60
N LYS A 60 2.09 -3.93 7.70
CA LYS A 60 1.54 -4.57 8.88
C LYS A 60 1.70 -3.65 10.09
N ARG A 61 0.81 -3.78 11.02
CA ARG A 61 0.82 -3.03 12.26
C ARG A 61 0.53 -3.99 13.41
N GLU A 62 1.37 -3.95 14.43
CA GLU A 62 1.16 -4.77 15.61
C GLU A 62 -0.06 -4.25 16.39
N ILE A 63 -0.94 -5.17 16.73
CA ILE A 63 -2.11 -4.83 17.55
C ILE A 63 -1.72 -5.08 19.01
N VAL A 64 -1.78 -4.01 19.79
CA VAL A 64 -1.54 -4.09 21.23
C VAL A 64 -2.88 -4.08 21.93
N TYR A 65 -3.15 -5.13 22.69
CA TYR A 65 -4.33 -5.19 23.51
C TYR A 65 -3.98 -4.71 24.92
N GLU A 66 -4.69 -3.72 25.39
CA GLU A 66 -4.60 -3.34 26.78
C GLU A 66 -5.54 -4.24 27.57
N THR A 67 -4.93 -5.05 28.45
CA THR A 67 -5.71 -5.82 29.41
C THR A 67 -5.78 -5.02 30.71
N LEU A 68 -6.98 -4.71 31.08
CA LEU A 68 -7.23 -4.06 32.37
C LEU A 68 -7.36 -5.12 33.46
#